data_063ac38a68df45ab09bd0547fd5f18a1
#
_entry.id   063ac38a68df45ab09bd0547fd5f18a1
#
_cell.length_a   1.000
_cell.length_b   1.000
_cell.length_c   1.000
_cell.angle_alpha   90.00
_cell.angle_beta   90.00
_cell.angle_gamma   90.00
#
_symmetry.space_group_name_H-M   'P 1'
#
loop_
_entity.id
_entity.type
_entity.pdbx_description
1 polymer ?
#
loop_
_entity_poly.entity_id
_entity_poly.type
_entity_poly.pdbx_seq_one_letter_code
_entity_poly.pdbx_strand_id
1 'polypeptide(L)'
;RKSETAALQRGEGGGIFSRQPDATDGPFRRIMHHTIVPEPCENDEPLIEYVDEHDRPLLIAPSSDAFPLRKKAVCAVLCDRRGRAFVRRRMSEEGMETWDISAETFVRSGEAREEAVERAVRETLGLSNVPAGVAVSAAFKPAGETVSLTLFIAELPGGLPPVSLPEGHFLDREELEGMTETFPDLFSPALLWAIQTGCLWKHRGPRVSTRSINPCTFRDRPV
;
A
#
# COMPACT_ATOMS: atom_id res chain seq x y z
N ARG A 1 41.75 33.53 -22.54
CA ARG A 1 42.34 33.29 -23.88
C ARG A 1 41.39 32.35 -24.62
N LYS A 2 40.73 32.98 -25.61
CA LYS A 2 40.52 32.67 -27.03
C LYS A 2 39.45 31.59 -27.24
N SER A 3 38.27 31.96 -27.69
CA SER A 3 37.87 32.36 -29.09
C SER A 3 37.91 31.11 -29.98
N GLU A 4 36.99 30.80 -30.81
CA GLU A 4 36.16 31.43 -31.85
C GLU A 4 35.35 30.29 -32.49
N THR A 5 34.15 30.42 -32.84
CA THR A 5 33.51 31.05 -34.00
C THR A 5 33.08 30.05 -35.07
N ALA A 6 31.78 30.07 -35.31
CA ALA A 6 31.04 30.09 -36.59
C ALA A 6 31.11 28.89 -37.56
N ALA A 7 29.97 28.43 -38.06
CA ALA A 7 29.46 28.87 -39.36
C ALA A 7 28.14 28.21 -39.76
N LEU A 8 27.26 29.06 -40.16
CA LEU A 8 26.09 28.90 -41.04
C LEU A 8 26.36 28.03 -42.29
N GLN A 9 25.37 27.27 -42.71
CA GLN A 9 25.06 27.18 -44.17
C GLN A 9 23.56 26.95 -44.40
N ARG A 10 23.02 27.88 -45.20
CA ARG A 10 21.70 27.87 -45.85
C ARG A 10 21.75 26.95 -47.06
N GLY A 11 20.61 26.38 -47.42
CA GLY A 11 20.38 25.76 -48.74
C GLY A 11 18.90 25.90 -49.13
N GLU A 12 18.65 26.86 -50.00
CA GLU A 12 17.38 27.11 -50.69
C GLU A 12 17.19 26.19 -51.91
N GLY A 13 15.94 25.98 -52.30
CA GLY A 13 15.53 25.46 -53.62
C GLY A 13 14.22 24.71 -53.49
N GLY A 14 13.06 25.16 -53.87
CA GLY A 14 12.68 25.77 -55.13
C GLY A 14 12.01 24.73 -56.01
N GLY A 15 10.66 24.74 -56.14
CA GLY A 15 9.98 23.86 -57.09
C GLY A 15 8.46 23.98 -57.08
N ILE A 16 7.94 24.95 -57.81
CA ILE A 16 6.54 25.19 -58.14
C ILE A 16 6.06 24.12 -59.12
N PHE A 17 4.87 23.53 -58.92
CA PHE A 17 3.95 23.21 -60.03
C PHE A 17 2.50 23.08 -59.54
N SER A 18 1.69 23.99 -60.04
CA SER A 18 0.24 24.07 -59.98
C SER A 18 -0.46 23.00 -60.81
N ARG A 19 -1.58 22.52 -60.33
CA ARG A 19 -2.81 22.29 -61.12
C ARG A 19 -3.98 21.93 -60.21
N GLN A 20 -4.96 22.81 -60.19
CA GLN A 20 -6.41 22.50 -60.01
C GLN A 20 -7.01 22.39 -61.43
N PRO A 21 -8.27 22.02 -61.68
CA PRO A 21 -9.38 21.64 -60.77
C PRO A 21 -10.10 20.35 -61.21
N ASP A 22 -11.08 19.83 -60.49
CA ASP A 22 -12.48 19.84 -60.91
C ASP A 22 -13.41 19.28 -59.81
N ALA A 23 -14.54 19.94 -59.77
CA ALA A 23 -15.67 19.71 -58.90
C ALA A 23 -16.44 18.42 -59.21
N THR A 24 -17.01 17.81 -58.23
CA THR A 24 -18.47 17.55 -58.12
C THR A 24 -18.81 16.69 -56.93
N ASP A 25 -19.85 17.16 -56.23
CA ASP A 25 -20.88 16.45 -55.51
C ASP A 25 -20.64 15.85 -54.14
N GLY A 26 -21.42 16.42 -53.23
CA GLY A 26 -22.15 15.70 -52.20
C GLY A 26 -21.79 16.05 -50.75
N PRO A 27 -22.76 16.58 -49.95
CA PRO A 27 -22.50 16.96 -48.59
C PRO A 27 -22.69 15.76 -47.62
N PHE A 28 -21.72 14.86 -47.61
CA PHE A 28 -21.61 13.95 -46.48
C PHE A 28 -20.57 14.50 -45.51
N ARG A 29 -21.04 15.30 -44.55
CA ARG A 29 -20.29 15.62 -43.35
C ARG A 29 -19.98 14.31 -42.64
N ARG A 30 -18.80 13.78 -42.89
CA ARG A 30 -18.18 12.77 -42.03
C ARG A 30 -17.93 13.43 -40.70
N ILE A 31 -18.83 13.21 -39.73
CA ILE A 31 -18.59 13.48 -38.31
C ILE A 31 -17.41 12.57 -37.94
N MET A 32 -16.20 13.14 -37.97
CA MET A 32 -15.06 12.52 -37.29
C MET A 32 -15.39 12.56 -35.83
N HIS A 33 -15.83 11.43 -35.29
CA HIS A 33 -15.76 11.17 -33.88
C HIS A 33 -14.28 11.23 -33.52
N HIS A 34 -13.82 12.40 -33.07
CA HIS A 34 -12.61 12.46 -32.29
C HIS A 34 -12.92 11.65 -31.02
N THR A 35 -12.55 10.38 -31.05
CA THR A 35 -12.35 9.64 -29.82
C THR A 35 -11.25 10.39 -29.10
N ILE A 36 -11.64 11.21 -28.11
CA ILE A 36 -10.69 11.75 -27.14
C ILE A 36 -10.17 10.53 -26.42
N VAL A 37 -9.03 10.01 -26.85
CA VAL A 37 -8.23 9.08 -26.04
C VAL A 37 -7.80 9.96 -24.88
N PRO A 38 -8.26 9.70 -23.64
CA PRO A 38 -7.75 10.45 -22.51
C PRO A 38 -6.24 10.23 -22.49
N GLU A 39 -5.49 11.33 -22.44
CA GLU A 39 -4.06 11.25 -22.18
C GLU A 39 -3.86 10.39 -20.93
N PRO A 40 -2.92 9.42 -20.93
CA PRO A 40 -2.62 8.66 -19.73
C PRO A 40 -2.27 9.67 -18.65
N CYS A 41 -3.10 9.70 -17.60
CA CYS A 41 -2.84 10.52 -16.43
C CYS A 41 -1.47 10.09 -15.89
N GLU A 42 -0.50 11.00 -15.85
CA GLU A 42 0.88 10.77 -15.40
C GLU A 42 0.99 10.40 -13.90
N ASN A 43 -0.13 10.22 -13.21
CA ASN A 43 -0.18 9.78 -11.82
C ASN A 43 -0.88 8.41 -11.75
N ASP A 44 -0.10 7.35 -11.88
CA ASP A 44 -0.52 5.95 -11.65
C ASP A 44 -0.68 5.64 -10.14
N GLU A 45 -1.06 6.65 -9.35
CA GLU A 45 -1.30 6.44 -7.92
C GLU A 45 -2.55 5.57 -7.72
N PRO A 46 -2.46 4.48 -6.97
CA PRO A 46 -3.58 3.59 -6.79
C PRO A 46 -4.73 4.29 -6.04
N LEU A 47 -5.93 4.14 -6.58
CA LEU A 47 -7.14 4.61 -5.93
C LEU A 47 -7.46 3.71 -4.74
N ILE A 48 -7.74 4.32 -3.59
CA ILE A 48 -8.08 3.63 -2.35
C ILE A 48 -9.52 3.96 -1.92
N GLU A 49 -10.04 3.14 -1.01
CA GLU A 49 -11.33 3.38 -0.39
C GLU A 49 -11.20 4.24 0.86
N TYR A 50 -11.97 5.32 0.92
CA TYR A 50 -12.22 6.10 2.12
C TYR A 50 -13.57 5.67 2.72
N VAL A 51 -13.59 5.40 4.01
CA VAL A 51 -14.72 4.78 4.69
C VAL A 51 -15.25 5.63 5.85
N ASP A 52 -16.50 5.34 6.24
CA ASP A 52 -17.11 5.90 7.45
C ASP A 52 -16.66 5.15 8.73
N GLU A 53 -17.26 5.48 9.85
CA GLU A 53 -17.01 4.85 11.14
C GLU A 53 -17.45 3.37 11.21
N HIS A 54 -18.31 2.94 10.29
CA HIS A 54 -18.80 1.57 10.16
C HIS A 54 -18.10 0.80 9.04
N ASP A 55 -16.98 1.37 8.50
CA ASP A 55 -16.18 0.79 7.44
C ASP A 55 -16.90 0.64 6.09
N ARG A 56 -17.94 1.46 5.87
CA ARG A 56 -18.67 1.51 4.60
C ARG A 56 -17.97 2.48 3.64
N PRO A 57 -17.71 2.07 2.39
CA PRO A 57 -17.09 2.95 1.40
C PRO A 57 -17.93 4.21 1.14
N LEU A 58 -17.30 5.37 1.22
CA LEU A 58 -17.92 6.66 0.94
C LEU A 58 -17.30 7.37 -0.26
N LEU A 59 -16.01 7.17 -0.49
CA LEU A 59 -15.25 7.85 -1.53
C LEU A 59 -14.13 6.95 -2.03
N ILE A 60 -13.80 7.09 -3.32
CA ILE A 60 -12.63 6.47 -3.95
C ILE A 60 -11.77 7.61 -4.49
N ALA A 61 -10.53 7.69 -4.04
CA ALA A 61 -9.59 8.73 -4.42
C ALA A 61 -8.14 8.25 -4.25
N PRO A 62 -7.14 8.99 -4.77
CA PRO A 62 -5.73 8.73 -4.50
C PRO A 62 -5.40 8.73 -3.01
N SER A 63 -4.38 7.97 -2.61
CA SER A 63 -3.97 7.88 -1.20
C SER A 63 -3.33 9.17 -0.68
N SER A 64 -2.77 9.99 -1.58
CA SER A 64 -2.21 11.31 -1.29
C SER A 64 -3.25 12.36 -0.91
N ASP A 65 -4.51 12.16 -1.30
CA ASP A 65 -5.57 13.10 -1.00
C ASP A 65 -5.91 13.11 0.50
N ALA A 66 -6.11 14.30 1.04
CA ALA A 66 -6.48 14.50 2.43
C ALA A 66 -7.99 14.78 2.57
N PHE A 67 -8.72 13.77 2.99
CA PHE A 67 -10.15 13.92 3.32
C PHE A 67 -10.37 13.71 4.82
N PRO A 68 -11.42 14.33 5.42
CA PRO A 68 -11.79 14.07 6.81
C PRO A 68 -12.49 12.69 6.98
N LEU A 69 -12.08 11.72 6.21
CA LEU A 69 -12.58 10.35 6.19
C LEU A 69 -11.45 9.40 6.56
N ARG A 70 -11.82 8.17 6.90
CA ARG A 70 -10.83 7.13 7.24
C ARG A 70 -10.33 6.44 5.98
N LYS A 71 -9.03 6.39 5.79
CA LYS A 71 -8.40 5.53 4.78
C LYS A 71 -8.51 4.07 5.25
N LYS A 72 -8.91 3.18 4.35
CA LYS A 72 -8.97 1.74 4.66
C LYS A 72 -7.62 1.10 4.42
N ALA A 73 -7.07 0.46 5.44
CA ALA A 73 -5.75 -0.14 5.39
C ALA A 73 -5.69 -1.51 6.04
N VAL A 74 -4.70 -2.28 5.66
CA VAL A 74 -4.34 -3.56 6.26
C VAL A 74 -2.88 -3.57 6.65
N CYS A 75 -2.58 -4.29 7.72
CA CYS A 75 -1.22 -4.60 8.11
C CYS A 75 -1.09 -6.07 8.48
N ALA A 76 0.10 -6.62 8.33
CA ALA A 76 0.41 -8.00 8.69
C ALA A 76 1.63 -8.10 9.58
N VAL A 77 1.58 -9.00 10.55
CA VAL A 77 2.75 -9.47 11.28
C VAL A 77 3.01 -10.93 10.88
N LEU A 78 4.19 -11.16 10.30
CA LEU A 78 4.64 -12.50 9.96
C LEU A 78 5.19 -13.19 11.22
N CYS A 79 4.63 -14.33 11.55
CA CYS A 79 5.06 -15.12 12.69
C CYS A 79 5.76 -16.41 12.25
N ASP A 80 6.83 -16.77 12.94
CA ASP A 80 7.48 -18.05 12.76
C ASP A 80 6.78 -19.18 13.56
N ARG A 81 7.21 -20.42 13.37
CA ARG A 81 6.67 -21.58 14.09
C ARG A 81 6.85 -21.53 15.61
N ARG A 82 7.81 -20.73 16.08
CA ARG A 82 8.02 -20.50 17.53
C ARG A 82 7.10 -19.42 18.07
N GLY A 83 6.36 -18.74 17.18
CA GLY A 83 5.46 -17.63 17.50
C GLY A 83 6.21 -16.33 17.73
N ARG A 84 7.42 -16.17 17.17
CA ARG A 84 8.12 -14.90 17.15
C ARG A 84 7.60 -14.07 15.98
N ALA A 85 7.44 -12.78 16.22
CA ALA A 85 6.97 -11.82 15.24
C ALA A 85 8.15 -11.25 14.44
N PHE A 86 8.04 -11.21 13.11
CA PHE A 86 9.01 -10.54 12.26
C PHE A 86 8.75 -9.04 12.28
N VAL A 87 9.72 -8.28 12.75
CA VAL A 87 9.75 -6.82 12.68
C VAL A 87 10.80 -6.40 11.65
N ARG A 88 10.41 -5.46 10.80
CA ARG A 88 11.24 -5.00 9.70
C ARG A 88 12.01 -3.76 10.12
N ARG A 89 13.26 -3.67 9.69
CA ARG A 89 14.07 -2.46 9.85
C ARG A 89 13.80 -1.51 8.69
N ARG A 90 13.51 -0.27 8.98
CA ARG A 90 13.24 0.77 8.00
C ARG A 90 14.01 2.02 8.33
N MET A 91 14.52 2.69 7.30
CA MET A 91 15.05 4.04 7.46
C MET A 91 13.89 5.03 7.30
N SER A 92 13.74 5.94 8.27
CA SER A 92 12.82 7.07 8.12
C SER A 92 13.35 8.06 7.09
N GLU A 93 12.49 8.98 6.63
CA GLU A 93 12.91 10.06 5.73
C GLU A 93 13.99 10.95 6.35
N GLU A 94 14.05 11.02 7.67
CA GLU A 94 15.04 11.77 8.44
C GLU A 94 16.36 10.99 8.66
N GLY A 95 16.47 9.78 8.09
CA GLY A 95 17.65 8.92 8.20
C GLY A 95 17.76 8.18 9.53
N MET A 96 16.70 8.15 10.35
CA MET A 96 16.66 7.35 11.57
C MET A 96 16.19 5.92 11.27
N GLU A 97 16.80 4.95 11.93
CA GLU A 97 16.36 3.56 11.89
C GLU A 97 15.14 3.37 12.77
N THR A 98 14.08 2.78 12.21
CA THR A 98 12.86 2.45 12.93
C THR A 98 12.49 0.99 12.70
N TRP A 99 11.87 0.40 13.71
CA TRP A 99 11.25 -0.91 13.62
C TRP A 99 9.83 -0.76 13.12
N ASP A 100 9.50 -1.51 12.10
CA ASP A 100 8.21 -1.44 11.42
C ASP A 100 7.51 -2.79 11.40
N ILE A 101 6.20 -2.76 11.20
CA ILE A 101 5.39 -3.95 11.02
C ILE A 101 5.86 -4.72 9.78
N SER A 102 5.63 -6.03 9.73
CA SER A 102 6.14 -6.88 8.64
C SER A 102 5.71 -6.40 7.26
N ALA A 103 4.43 -6.05 7.10
CA ALA A 103 3.89 -5.47 5.87
C ALA A 103 2.66 -4.62 6.17
N GLU A 104 2.44 -3.56 5.39
CA GLU A 104 1.25 -2.72 5.45
C GLU A 104 0.93 -2.13 4.08
N THR A 105 -0.34 -1.85 3.83
CA THR A 105 -0.79 -1.17 2.60
C THR A 105 -2.20 -0.62 2.76
N PHE A 106 -2.55 0.36 1.94
CA PHE A 106 -3.95 0.75 1.77
C PHE A 106 -4.69 -0.28 0.91
N VAL A 107 -5.98 -0.47 1.20
CA VAL A 107 -6.87 -1.31 0.39
C VAL A 107 -7.26 -0.53 -0.86
N ARG A 108 -6.99 -1.10 -2.03
CA ARG A 108 -7.34 -0.49 -3.31
C ARG A 108 -8.85 -0.56 -3.54
N SER A 109 -9.34 0.31 -4.39
CA SER A 109 -10.76 0.29 -4.78
C SER A 109 -11.17 -1.07 -5.35
N GLY A 110 -12.21 -1.66 -4.76
CA GLY A 110 -12.72 -2.97 -5.16
C GLY A 110 -11.90 -4.18 -4.69
N GLU A 111 -10.81 -3.96 -3.95
CA GLU A 111 -9.96 -5.03 -3.40
C GLU A 111 -10.51 -5.50 -2.04
N ALA A 112 -10.56 -6.81 -1.81
CA ALA A 112 -10.84 -7.34 -0.49
C ALA A 112 -9.63 -7.15 0.45
N ARG A 113 -9.87 -7.08 1.78
CA ARG A 113 -8.76 -6.95 2.75
C ARG A 113 -7.77 -8.11 2.69
N GLU A 114 -8.27 -9.29 2.44
CA GLU A 114 -7.49 -10.52 2.29
C GLU A 114 -6.57 -10.45 1.07
N GLU A 115 -7.05 -9.88 -0.03
CA GLU A 115 -6.25 -9.65 -1.25
C GLU A 115 -5.21 -8.56 -1.00
N ALA A 116 -5.60 -7.48 -0.31
CA ALA A 116 -4.69 -6.39 0.03
C ALA A 116 -3.55 -6.87 0.93
N VAL A 117 -3.83 -7.68 1.95
CA VAL A 117 -2.77 -8.21 2.83
C VAL A 117 -1.87 -9.20 2.11
N GLU A 118 -2.40 -10.05 1.21
CA GLU A 118 -1.59 -10.94 0.39
C GLU A 118 -0.66 -10.15 -0.54
N ARG A 119 -1.18 -9.10 -1.15
CA ARG A 119 -0.39 -8.16 -1.94
C ARG A 119 0.69 -7.47 -1.11
N ALA A 120 0.35 -6.95 0.07
CA ALA A 120 1.31 -6.31 0.98
C ALA A 120 2.46 -7.27 1.36
N VAL A 121 2.14 -8.50 1.75
CA VAL A 121 3.12 -9.53 2.11
C VAL A 121 4.01 -9.89 0.91
N ARG A 122 3.42 -10.02 -0.27
CA ARG A 122 4.18 -10.31 -1.51
C ARG A 122 5.10 -9.16 -1.91
N GLU A 123 4.60 -7.92 -1.90
CA GLU A 123 5.37 -6.76 -2.33
C GLU A 123 6.46 -6.38 -1.32
N THR A 124 6.19 -6.55 -0.02
CA THR A 124 7.12 -6.14 1.04
C THR A 124 8.11 -7.25 1.43
N LEU A 125 7.64 -8.51 1.51
CA LEU A 125 8.44 -9.62 2.02
C LEU A 125 8.88 -10.61 0.94
N GLY A 126 8.40 -10.45 -0.31
CA GLY A 126 8.66 -11.39 -1.40
C GLY A 126 7.98 -12.75 -1.21
N LEU A 127 7.01 -12.86 -0.30
CA LEU A 127 6.33 -14.11 0.03
C LEU A 127 4.96 -14.18 -0.66
N SER A 128 4.64 -15.33 -1.27
CA SER A 128 3.32 -15.60 -1.86
C SER A 128 2.64 -16.76 -1.15
N ASN A 129 1.31 -16.77 -1.16
CA ASN A 129 0.49 -17.83 -0.58
C ASN A 129 0.77 -18.07 0.92
N VAL A 130 1.03 -16.99 1.66
CA VAL A 130 1.21 -17.06 3.12
C VAL A 130 -0.16 -17.07 3.78
N PRO A 131 -0.49 -18.10 4.57
CA PRO A 131 -1.74 -18.11 5.32
C PRO A 131 -1.79 -16.92 6.28
N ALA A 132 -2.82 -16.10 6.18
CA ALA A 132 -3.03 -14.96 7.07
C ALA A 132 -4.45 -14.97 7.62
N GLY A 133 -4.60 -14.67 8.89
CA GLY A 133 -5.89 -14.57 9.57
C GLY A 133 -6.08 -13.20 10.23
N VAL A 134 -7.30 -12.68 10.19
CA VAL A 134 -7.65 -11.42 10.85
C VAL A 134 -7.51 -11.57 12.37
N ALA A 135 -6.76 -10.68 12.98
CA ALA A 135 -6.59 -10.60 14.44
C ALA A 135 -7.52 -9.55 15.05
N VAL A 136 -7.55 -8.36 14.46
CA VAL A 136 -8.37 -7.23 14.93
C VAL A 136 -8.57 -6.22 13.82
N SER A 137 -9.71 -5.51 13.83
CA SER A 137 -9.96 -4.32 13.04
C SER A 137 -10.38 -3.18 13.95
N ALA A 138 -9.76 -2.03 13.82
CA ALA A 138 -10.10 -0.84 14.62
C ALA A 138 -9.72 0.45 13.90
N ALA A 139 -10.31 1.55 14.37
CA ALA A 139 -9.85 2.88 14.00
C ALA A 139 -8.49 3.15 14.65
N PHE A 140 -7.56 3.67 13.87
CA PHE A 140 -6.20 4.00 14.28
C PHE A 140 -5.86 5.42 13.80
N LYS A 141 -5.13 6.19 14.60
CA LYS A 141 -4.80 7.59 14.31
C LYS A 141 -3.28 7.84 14.32
N PRO A 142 -2.56 7.44 13.29
CA PRO A 142 -1.15 7.83 13.17
C PRO A 142 -1.04 9.29 12.74
N ALA A 143 -0.20 10.08 13.40
CA ALA A 143 0.16 11.44 13.01
C ALA A 143 -1.02 12.36 12.62
N GLY A 144 -2.20 12.15 13.24
CA GLY A 144 -3.40 12.97 13.00
C GLY A 144 -4.34 12.49 11.90
N GLU A 145 -3.94 11.58 11.05
CA GLU A 145 -4.83 10.91 10.10
C GLU A 145 -5.64 9.79 10.78
N THR A 146 -6.87 9.58 10.34
CA THR A 146 -7.66 8.45 10.84
C THR A 146 -7.67 7.33 9.79
N VAL A 147 -7.29 6.14 10.21
CA VAL A 147 -7.21 4.94 9.36
C VAL A 147 -8.14 3.85 9.93
N SER A 148 -8.90 3.18 9.09
CA SER A 148 -9.57 1.92 9.44
C SER A 148 -8.57 0.79 9.19
N LEU A 149 -7.86 0.38 10.24
CA LEU A 149 -6.75 -0.58 10.14
C LEU A 149 -7.19 -1.98 10.54
N THR A 150 -6.89 -2.96 9.68
CA THR A 150 -7.08 -4.39 9.99
C THR A 150 -5.73 -5.07 10.12
N LEU A 151 -5.49 -5.66 11.30
CA LEU A 151 -4.29 -6.46 11.57
C LEU A 151 -4.53 -7.92 11.19
N PHE A 152 -3.62 -8.46 10.41
CA PHE A 152 -3.52 -9.87 10.08
C PHE A 152 -2.31 -10.52 10.74
N ILE A 153 -2.46 -11.74 11.21
CA ILE A 153 -1.33 -12.60 11.59
C ILE A 153 -1.08 -13.55 10.43
N ALA A 154 0.12 -13.46 9.87
CA ALA A 154 0.59 -14.30 8.77
C ALA A 154 1.57 -15.34 9.32
N GLU A 155 1.39 -16.61 8.99
CA GLU A 155 2.26 -17.68 9.45
C GLU A 155 3.31 -18.02 8.39
N LEU A 156 4.59 -18.01 8.75
CA LEU A 156 5.66 -18.42 7.86
C LEU A 156 5.50 -19.90 7.54
N PRO A 157 5.27 -20.27 6.27
CA PRO A 157 5.13 -21.67 5.88
C PRO A 157 6.38 -22.48 6.21
N GLY A 158 6.18 -23.65 6.77
CA GLY A 158 7.30 -24.53 7.07
C GLY A 158 7.88 -25.18 5.81
N GLY A 159 9.21 -25.27 5.75
CA GLY A 159 9.93 -25.90 4.65
C GLY A 159 10.22 -24.98 3.47
N LEU A 160 9.92 -23.68 3.58
CA LEU A 160 10.48 -22.70 2.66
C LEU A 160 12.01 -22.69 2.82
N PRO A 161 12.76 -22.66 1.70
CA PRO A 161 14.17 -22.36 1.75
C PRO A 161 14.37 -21.04 2.50
N PRO A 162 15.58 -20.73 3.02
CA PRO A 162 15.84 -19.43 3.64
C PRO A 162 15.49 -18.35 2.62
N VAL A 163 14.26 -17.85 2.70
CA VAL A 163 13.79 -16.76 1.89
C VAL A 163 14.58 -15.56 2.35
N SER A 164 15.12 -14.81 1.41
CA SER A 164 15.75 -13.53 1.71
C SER A 164 14.65 -12.54 2.10
N LEU A 165 14.26 -12.59 3.37
CA LEU A 165 13.40 -11.54 3.93
C LEU A 165 14.16 -10.21 3.89
N PRO A 166 13.44 -9.08 3.83
CA PRO A 166 14.07 -7.77 4.00
C PRO A 166 14.78 -7.69 5.36
N GLU A 167 15.58 -6.64 5.53
CA GLU A 167 16.28 -6.43 6.80
C GLU A 167 15.29 -6.35 7.97
N GLY A 168 15.53 -7.18 8.99
CA GLY A 168 14.62 -7.30 10.14
C GLY A 168 14.95 -8.51 11.01
N HIS A 169 14.20 -8.68 12.09
CA HIS A 169 14.40 -9.73 13.08
C HIS A 169 13.10 -10.40 13.50
N PHE A 170 13.20 -11.68 13.84
CA PHE A 170 12.14 -12.38 14.55
C PHE A 170 12.34 -12.17 16.06
N LEU A 171 11.43 -11.43 16.69
CA LEU A 171 11.45 -11.13 18.11
C LEU A 171 10.33 -11.89 18.82
N ASP A 172 10.59 -12.37 20.01
CA ASP A 172 9.56 -12.92 20.86
C ASP A 172 8.79 -11.82 21.61
N ARG A 173 7.83 -12.25 22.41
CA ARG A 173 6.97 -11.31 23.11
C ARG A 173 7.73 -10.45 24.11
N GLU A 174 8.58 -11.08 24.91
CA GLU A 174 9.31 -10.40 25.98
C GLU A 174 10.32 -9.40 25.41
N GLU A 175 11.01 -9.81 24.33
CA GLU A 175 11.94 -8.94 23.60
C GLU A 175 11.19 -7.71 23.04
N LEU A 176 10.07 -7.94 22.36
CA LEU A 176 9.33 -6.87 21.67
C LEU A 176 8.65 -5.92 22.67
N GLU A 177 8.03 -6.44 23.74
CA GLU A 177 7.44 -5.63 24.79
C GLU A 177 8.51 -4.82 25.55
N GLY A 178 9.65 -5.44 25.92
CA GLY A 178 10.74 -4.75 26.60
C GLY A 178 11.41 -3.65 25.75
N MET A 179 11.57 -3.89 24.45
CA MET A 179 12.08 -2.87 23.51
C MET A 179 11.11 -1.69 23.38
N THR A 180 9.80 -1.96 23.26
CA THR A 180 8.79 -0.89 23.12
C THR A 180 8.59 -0.07 24.38
N GLU A 181 8.75 -0.68 25.56
CA GLU A 181 8.72 0.05 26.82
C GLU A 181 9.94 0.97 26.99
N THR A 182 11.12 0.52 26.52
CA THR A 182 12.36 1.25 26.70
C THR A 182 12.57 2.32 25.62
N PHE A 183 12.22 2.02 24.37
CA PHE A 183 12.51 2.86 23.21
C PHE A 183 11.29 2.97 22.27
N PRO A 184 10.14 3.50 22.72
CA PRO A 184 8.91 3.55 21.92
C PRO A 184 9.08 4.35 20.62
N ASP A 185 9.92 5.37 20.61
CA ASP A 185 10.14 6.24 19.45
C ASP A 185 10.88 5.54 18.29
N LEU A 186 11.46 4.37 18.54
CA LEU A 186 12.09 3.56 17.50
C LEU A 186 11.09 2.66 16.75
N PHE A 187 9.82 2.69 17.10
CA PHE A 187 8.80 1.83 16.51
C PHE A 187 7.79 2.60 15.70
N SER A 188 7.40 2.05 14.55
CA SER A 188 6.32 2.66 13.76
C SER A 188 5.00 2.65 14.55
N PRO A 189 4.16 3.67 14.33
CA PRO A 189 2.86 3.74 14.99
C PRO A 189 2.00 2.48 14.77
N ALA A 190 2.05 1.87 13.59
CA ALA A 190 1.30 0.66 13.28
C ALA A 190 1.79 -0.54 14.09
N LEU A 191 3.10 -0.69 14.29
CA LEU A 191 3.67 -1.76 15.09
C LEU A 191 3.34 -1.56 16.58
N LEU A 192 3.48 -0.35 17.12
CA LEU A 192 3.09 -0.03 18.49
C LEU A 192 1.60 -0.36 18.74
N TRP A 193 0.73 0.06 17.83
CA TRP A 193 -0.69 -0.25 17.90
C TRP A 193 -0.94 -1.77 17.90
N ALA A 194 -0.27 -2.52 17.01
CA ALA A 194 -0.41 -3.96 16.94
C ALA A 194 0.00 -4.66 18.26
N ILE A 195 1.08 -4.21 18.90
CA ILE A 195 1.54 -4.71 20.20
C ILE A 195 0.53 -4.37 21.30
N GLN A 196 0.08 -3.12 21.37
CA GLN A 196 -0.87 -2.62 22.38
C GLN A 196 -2.23 -3.33 22.33
N THR A 197 -2.68 -3.77 21.14
CA THR A 197 -3.92 -4.57 21.03
C THR A 197 -3.80 -5.90 21.76
N GLY A 198 -2.59 -6.38 22.01
CA GLY A 198 -2.31 -7.70 22.58
C GLY A 198 -2.78 -8.85 21.69
N CYS A 199 -3.14 -8.56 20.42
CA CYS A 199 -3.65 -9.57 19.50
C CYS A 199 -2.55 -10.38 18.82
N LEU A 200 -1.32 -9.85 18.78
CA LEU A 200 -0.17 -10.55 18.18
C LEU A 200 0.08 -11.94 18.77
N TRP A 201 -0.28 -12.14 20.04
CA TRP A 201 0.05 -13.32 20.81
C TRP A 201 -1.13 -14.24 21.07
N LYS A 202 -2.35 -13.86 20.67
CA LYS A 202 -3.58 -14.61 20.95
C LYS A 202 -3.81 -15.84 20.06
N HIS A 203 -3.13 -15.93 18.92
CA HIS A 203 -3.38 -16.94 17.90
C HIS A 203 -2.61 -18.26 18.08
N ARG A 204 -2.22 -18.63 19.29
CA ARG A 204 -1.65 -19.96 19.60
C ARG A 204 -2.72 -21.05 19.85
N GLY A 205 -3.87 -20.97 19.22
CA GLY A 205 -4.89 -22.02 19.23
C GLY A 205 -4.84 -22.88 17.98
N PRO A 206 -5.40 -24.12 18.02
CA PRO A 206 -5.45 -24.98 16.83
C PRO A 206 -6.19 -24.27 15.71
N ARG A 207 -5.66 -24.39 14.48
CA ARG A 207 -6.17 -23.81 13.24
C ARG A 207 -7.68 -23.93 13.16
N VAL A 208 -8.39 -22.86 13.36
CA VAL A 208 -9.80 -22.76 13.00
C VAL A 208 -9.83 -22.39 11.51
N SER A 209 -10.40 -23.31 10.73
CA SER A 209 -10.68 -23.15 9.30
C SER A 209 -11.25 -21.75 9.03
N THR A 210 -10.80 -21.10 7.98
CA THR A 210 -11.11 -19.74 7.50
C THR A 210 -12.60 -19.48 7.18
N ARG A 211 -13.52 -20.28 7.69
CA ARG A 211 -14.96 -20.06 7.54
C ARG A 211 -15.58 -19.74 8.89
N SER A 212 -15.73 -18.46 9.16
CA SER A 212 -16.41 -17.88 10.33
C SER A 212 -15.45 -17.38 11.42
N ILE A 213 -14.97 -16.16 11.26
CA ILE A 213 -14.40 -15.41 12.36
C ILE A 213 -15.42 -14.32 12.72
N ASN A 214 -16.03 -14.46 13.88
CA ASN A 214 -16.75 -13.34 14.50
C ASN A 214 -15.72 -12.28 14.89
N PRO A 215 -15.85 -11.02 14.45
CA PRO A 215 -14.95 -9.97 14.88
C PRO A 215 -15.04 -9.83 16.40
N CYS A 216 -13.88 -9.85 17.07
CA CYS A 216 -13.81 -9.45 18.48
C CYS A 216 -14.31 -8.02 18.61
N THR A 217 -15.53 -7.83 19.05
CA THR A 217 -16.04 -6.52 19.44
C THR A 217 -15.29 -6.06 20.69
N PHE A 218 -14.47 -5.04 20.51
CA PHE A 218 -13.82 -4.36 21.62
C PHE A 218 -14.92 -3.67 22.45
N ARG A 219 -15.16 -4.14 23.66
CA ARG A 219 -15.95 -3.39 24.63
C ARG A 219 -15.03 -2.33 25.23
N ASP A 220 -15.36 -1.07 24.99
CA ASP A 220 -14.77 0.08 25.68
C ASP A 220 -14.75 -0.20 27.19
N ARG A 221 -13.56 -0.19 27.80
CA ARG A 221 -13.45 -0.05 29.24
C ARG A 221 -13.59 1.44 29.55
N PRO A 222 -14.55 1.82 30.38
CA PRO A 222 -14.57 3.18 30.90
C PRO A 222 -13.34 3.38 31.80
N VAL A 223 -12.76 4.58 31.67
CA VAL A 223 -11.69 5.12 32.51
C VAL A 223 -12.27 5.44 33.89
#